data_b0286446404da613c802d6fbca030382
#
_entry.id   b0286446404da613c802d6fbca030382
#
_cell.length_a   1.000
_cell.length_b   1.000
_cell.length_c   1.000
_cell.angle_alpha   90.00
_cell.angle_beta   90.00
_cell.angle_gamma   90.00
#
_symmetry.space_group_name_H-M   'P 1'
#
loop_
_entity.id
_entity.type
_entity.pdbx_description
1 polymer ?
#
loop_
_entity_poly.entity_id
_entity_poly.type
_entity_poly.pdbx_seq_one_letter_code
_entity_poly.pdbx_strand_id
1 'polypeptide(L)'
;LSAVFSEKPLKDQLHGAFERYAEGSGRKGGAKNAGDVSCACHWTVNQSAKLEDGIMYGKAYSICEAAIVVPGDSKVMIPTDLENIDVAVGYHSGSHYSALQALEIFLKPSEISLKFVGTSWSRVDAALAKKVPAINVWGPQLYLLEQKGFRRIVSTTFMMAFMFPVDVEPENVDKYLRALIRAQSDIDSEPEKYKKYYMVEIPERYRD
;
A
#
# COMPACT_ATOMS: atom_id res chain seq x y z
N LEU A 1 9.88 1.80 16.89
CA LEU A 1 9.77 2.88 15.87
C LEU A 1 11.13 3.51 15.52
N SER A 2 12.07 3.65 16.48
CA SER A 2 13.39 4.24 16.22
C SER A 2 14.31 3.44 15.29
N ALA A 3 14.14 2.13 15.20
CA ALA A 3 14.94 1.26 14.32
C ALA A 3 14.51 1.29 12.85
N VAL A 4 13.36 1.90 12.54
CA VAL A 4 12.77 1.93 11.19
C VAL A 4 13.22 3.16 10.39
N PHE A 5 13.69 4.19 11.07
CA PHE A 5 14.13 5.43 10.45
C PHE A 5 15.64 5.42 10.32
N SER A 6 16.13 5.16 9.10
CA SER A 6 17.54 5.33 8.76
C SER A 6 18.00 6.77 9.08
N GLU A 7 19.30 6.99 9.16
CA GLU A 7 19.95 8.28 9.51
C GLU A 7 19.57 9.48 8.62
N LYS A 8 18.75 9.29 7.58
CA LYS A 8 18.25 10.40 6.75
C LYS A 8 17.11 11.17 7.45
N PRO A 9 17.04 12.48 7.32
CA PRO A 9 15.91 13.27 7.80
C PRO A 9 14.59 12.71 7.28
N LEU A 10 13.56 12.68 8.14
CA LEU A 10 12.25 12.13 7.82
C LEU A 10 11.65 12.76 6.55
N LYS A 11 11.88 14.06 6.34
CA LYS A 11 11.46 14.81 5.15
C LYS A 11 12.01 14.21 3.86
N ASP A 12 13.31 13.89 3.81
CA ASP A 12 13.94 13.32 2.61
C ASP A 12 13.49 11.88 2.34
N GLN A 13 13.18 11.14 3.40
CA GLN A 13 12.66 9.78 3.30
C GLN A 13 11.22 9.76 2.73
N LEU A 14 10.38 10.69 3.18
CA LEU A 14 8.99 10.81 2.72
C LEU A 14 8.91 11.35 1.30
N HIS A 15 9.74 12.34 0.97
CA HIS A 15 9.81 12.88 -0.39
C HIS A 15 10.15 11.79 -1.41
N GLY A 16 11.15 10.97 -1.11
CA GLY A 16 11.50 9.81 -1.94
C GLY A 16 10.41 8.71 -1.99
N ALA A 17 9.51 8.61 -1.01
CA ALA A 17 8.38 7.69 -1.07
C ALA A 17 7.26 8.23 -1.98
N PHE A 18 6.99 9.52 -1.94
CA PHE A 18 6.03 10.20 -2.83
C PHE A 18 6.52 10.22 -4.28
N GLU A 19 7.79 10.51 -4.53
CA GLU A 19 8.38 10.45 -5.88
C GLU A 19 8.26 9.05 -6.47
N ARG A 20 8.57 8.00 -5.72
CA ARG A 20 8.42 6.61 -6.20
C ARG A 20 6.97 6.20 -6.45
N TYR A 21 6.03 6.72 -5.67
CA TYR A 21 4.61 6.50 -5.90
C TYR A 21 4.13 7.22 -7.16
N ALA A 22 4.60 8.45 -7.38
CA ALA A 22 4.35 9.23 -8.59
C ALA A 22 5.00 8.60 -9.83
N GLU A 23 6.22 8.05 -9.72
CA GLU A 23 6.89 7.30 -10.80
C GLU A 23 6.13 6.04 -11.18
N GLY A 24 5.61 5.29 -10.20
CA GLY A 24 4.79 4.10 -10.43
C GLY A 24 3.45 4.39 -11.11
N SER A 25 2.92 5.62 -10.97
CA SER A 25 1.68 6.08 -11.61
C SER A 25 1.88 6.77 -12.96
N GLY A 26 3.11 6.80 -13.49
CA GLY A 26 3.45 7.45 -14.76
C GLY A 26 3.41 8.99 -14.73
N ARG A 27 3.26 9.59 -13.55
CA ARG A 27 3.29 11.05 -13.36
C ARG A 27 4.70 11.50 -12.99
N LYS A 28 5.44 12.03 -13.96
CA LYS A 28 6.66 12.79 -13.73
C LYS A 28 6.29 14.18 -13.21
N GLY A 29 6.45 14.40 -11.92
CA GLY A 29 6.27 15.73 -11.34
C GLY A 29 6.68 15.71 -9.87
N GLY A 30 7.65 16.50 -9.50
CA GLY A 30 7.97 16.77 -8.11
C GLY A 30 6.77 17.42 -7.39
N ALA A 31 6.82 17.56 -6.08
CA ALA A 31 5.73 18.06 -5.23
C ALA A 31 5.08 19.38 -5.70
N LYS A 32 5.75 20.17 -6.53
CA LYS A 32 5.22 21.40 -7.15
C LYS A 32 4.28 21.17 -8.35
N ASN A 33 4.16 19.93 -8.84
CA ASN A 33 3.26 19.52 -9.92
C ASN A 33 2.45 18.26 -9.53
N ALA A 34 2.35 17.94 -8.26
CA ALA A 34 1.40 16.97 -7.75
C ALA A 34 -0.02 17.44 -8.13
N GLY A 35 -0.87 16.53 -8.58
CA GLY A 35 -2.26 16.88 -8.91
C GLY A 35 -2.98 17.47 -7.69
N ASP A 36 -4.15 18.05 -7.92
CA ASP A 36 -4.97 18.73 -6.91
C ASP A 36 -5.42 17.83 -5.75
N VAL A 37 -5.24 16.52 -5.86
CA VAL A 37 -5.51 15.53 -4.83
C VAL A 37 -4.55 14.35 -4.95
N SER A 38 -4.09 13.85 -3.81
CA SER A 38 -3.31 12.63 -3.70
C SER A 38 -4.01 11.62 -2.81
N CYS A 39 -3.80 10.33 -3.05
CA CYS A 39 -4.27 9.28 -2.18
C CYS A 39 -3.15 8.29 -1.85
N ALA A 40 -3.10 7.87 -0.60
CA ALA A 40 -2.14 6.89 -0.11
C ALA A 40 -2.67 6.20 1.16
N CYS A 41 -1.89 5.26 1.70
CA CYS A 41 -2.18 4.73 3.03
C CYS A 41 -2.21 5.87 4.06
N HIS A 42 -3.08 5.73 5.05
CA HIS A 42 -3.29 6.78 6.06
C HIS A 42 -1.99 7.20 6.80
N TRP A 43 -1.02 6.30 6.98
CA TRP A 43 0.28 6.65 7.57
C TRP A 43 1.05 7.66 6.71
N THR A 44 1.14 7.39 5.39
CA THR A 44 1.86 8.27 4.45
C THR A 44 1.19 9.63 4.37
N VAL A 45 -0.14 9.67 4.26
CA VAL A 45 -0.91 10.93 4.21
C VAL A 45 -0.77 11.71 5.52
N ASN A 46 -0.86 11.04 6.68
CA ASN A 46 -0.69 11.67 7.98
C ASN A 46 0.71 12.27 8.17
N GLN A 47 1.76 11.55 7.74
CA GLN A 47 3.12 12.07 7.82
C GLN A 47 3.33 13.28 6.91
N SER A 48 2.77 13.27 5.70
CA SER A 48 2.84 14.40 4.78
C SER A 48 2.10 15.62 5.33
N ALA A 49 0.91 15.43 5.89
CA ALA A 49 0.16 16.50 6.54
C ALA A 49 0.92 17.09 7.75
N LYS A 50 1.60 16.25 8.54
CA LYS A 50 2.46 16.69 9.64
C LYS A 50 3.65 17.54 9.17
N LEU A 51 4.13 17.34 7.96
CA LEU A 51 5.22 18.11 7.35
C LEU A 51 4.71 19.33 6.58
N GLU A 52 3.42 19.64 6.68
CA GLU A 52 2.77 20.77 6.01
C GLU A 52 2.82 20.68 4.47
N ASP A 53 3.03 19.47 3.91
CA ASP A 53 3.02 19.23 2.46
C ASP A 53 1.58 19.17 1.90
N GLY A 54 0.55 19.16 2.76
CA GLY A 54 -0.86 19.11 2.40
C GLY A 54 -1.79 18.99 3.59
N ILE A 55 -3.09 18.95 3.33
CA ILE A 55 -4.15 18.76 4.31
C ILE A 55 -4.71 17.35 4.18
N MET A 56 -4.63 16.57 5.26
CA MET A 56 -5.25 15.25 5.31
C MET A 56 -6.77 15.36 5.46
N TYR A 57 -7.52 14.73 4.57
CA TYR A 57 -8.95 14.54 4.78
C TYR A 57 -9.18 13.51 5.88
N GLY A 58 -9.89 13.91 6.94
CA GLY A 58 -10.00 13.16 8.20
C GLY A 58 -10.84 11.88 8.15
N LYS A 59 -11.31 11.44 6.97
CA LYS A 59 -12.03 10.19 6.78
C LYS A 59 -11.31 9.29 5.79
N ALA A 60 -11.25 8.00 6.08
CA ALA A 60 -10.85 7.00 5.10
C ALA A 60 -11.90 6.94 3.98
N TYR A 61 -11.43 6.89 2.74
CA TYR A 61 -12.33 6.69 1.59
C TYR A 61 -12.43 5.23 1.19
N SER A 62 -11.47 4.41 1.61
CA SER A 62 -11.41 2.98 1.31
C SER A 62 -10.63 2.23 2.39
N ILE A 63 -10.89 0.94 2.47
CA ILE A 63 -10.11 -0.02 3.24
C ILE A 63 -9.38 -0.90 2.24
N CYS A 64 -8.05 -0.97 2.38
CA CYS A 64 -7.22 -1.82 1.55
C CYS A 64 -7.03 -3.17 2.24
N GLU A 65 -7.68 -4.21 1.74
CA GLU A 65 -7.47 -5.57 2.21
C GLU A 65 -6.04 -6.01 1.87
N ALA A 66 -5.29 -6.35 2.89
CA ALA A 66 -3.89 -6.75 2.78
C ALA A 66 -3.55 -7.89 3.73
N ALA A 67 -2.53 -8.66 3.38
CA ALA A 67 -2.05 -9.74 4.23
C ALA A 67 -0.57 -10.04 3.99
N ILE A 68 0.09 -10.57 5.01
CA ILE A 68 1.34 -11.30 4.83
C ILE A 68 0.97 -12.71 4.37
N VAL A 69 1.54 -13.10 3.23
CA VAL A 69 1.33 -14.42 2.63
C VAL A 69 2.64 -15.15 2.43
N VAL A 70 2.55 -16.47 2.45
CA VAL A 70 3.67 -17.40 2.21
C VAL A 70 3.26 -18.44 1.18
N PRO A 71 4.23 -19.10 0.48
CA PRO A 71 3.94 -20.25 -0.39
C PRO A 71 3.16 -21.35 0.34
N GLY A 72 2.31 -22.08 -0.37
CA GLY A 72 1.51 -23.15 0.22
C GLY A 72 2.33 -24.28 0.85
N ASP A 73 3.54 -24.52 0.37
CA ASP A 73 4.52 -25.50 0.87
C ASP A 73 5.40 -24.95 2.03
N SER A 74 5.19 -23.69 2.43
CA SER A 74 5.95 -23.08 3.54
C SER A 74 5.65 -23.75 4.88
N LYS A 75 6.67 -23.80 5.74
CA LYS A 75 6.54 -24.27 7.13
C LYS A 75 5.89 -23.23 8.07
N VAL A 76 5.83 -21.96 7.64
CA VAL A 76 5.18 -20.89 8.40
C VAL A 76 3.67 -21.11 8.40
N MET A 77 3.08 -21.34 9.56
CA MET A 77 1.65 -21.66 9.72
C MET A 77 0.89 -20.58 10.48
N ILE A 78 1.54 -19.90 11.41
CA ILE A 78 0.97 -18.88 12.29
C ILE A 78 1.90 -17.65 12.33
N PRO A 79 1.42 -16.48 12.81
CA PRO A 79 2.23 -15.25 12.81
C PRO A 79 3.54 -15.36 13.59
N THR A 80 3.61 -16.13 14.66
CA THR A 80 4.85 -16.34 15.44
C THR A 80 5.93 -17.12 14.68
N ASP A 81 5.56 -17.90 13.69
CA ASP A 81 6.54 -18.61 12.83
C ASP A 81 7.29 -17.66 11.90
N LEU A 82 6.88 -16.37 11.83
CA LEU A 82 7.58 -15.33 11.07
C LEU A 82 8.77 -14.72 11.83
N GLU A 83 9.08 -15.21 13.03
CA GLU A 83 10.28 -14.83 13.78
C GLU A 83 11.54 -14.98 12.91
N ASN A 84 12.27 -13.86 12.71
CA ASN A 84 13.49 -13.78 11.88
C ASN A 84 13.32 -14.26 10.42
N ILE A 85 12.07 -14.34 9.93
CA ILE A 85 11.78 -14.62 8.52
C ILE A 85 11.63 -13.30 7.77
N ASP A 86 12.36 -13.14 6.66
CA ASP A 86 12.27 -11.97 5.81
C ASP A 86 10.86 -11.80 5.20
N VAL A 87 10.15 -10.76 5.60
CA VAL A 87 8.89 -10.36 4.98
C VAL A 87 9.16 -9.23 3.97
N ALA A 88 8.93 -9.49 2.69
CA ALA A 88 9.14 -8.50 1.66
C ALA A 88 8.05 -7.43 1.68
N VAL A 89 8.47 -6.17 1.77
CA VAL A 89 7.63 -4.97 1.84
C VAL A 89 8.16 -3.88 0.91
N GLY A 90 7.33 -2.86 0.62
CA GLY A 90 7.78 -1.63 -0.04
C GLY A 90 8.23 -0.63 1.01
N TYR A 91 9.36 0.03 0.79
CA TYR A 91 9.89 1.01 1.72
C TYR A 91 8.92 2.20 1.90
N HIS A 92 8.64 2.60 3.14
CA HIS A 92 7.72 3.68 3.52
C HIS A 92 6.33 3.61 2.85
N SER A 93 5.85 2.41 2.60
CA SER A 93 4.53 2.15 1.99
C SER A 93 3.54 1.56 3.01
N GLY A 94 2.27 1.42 2.59
CA GLY A 94 1.26 0.71 3.37
C GLY A 94 1.71 -0.69 3.78
N SER A 95 2.41 -1.41 2.90
CA SER A 95 2.92 -2.75 3.24
C SER A 95 4.00 -2.75 4.32
N HIS A 96 4.80 -1.68 4.41
CA HIS A 96 5.81 -1.54 5.45
C HIS A 96 5.16 -1.37 6.83
N TYR A 97 4.35 -0.30 6.94
CA TYR A 97 3.74 0.06 8.22
C TYR A 97 2.72 -0.96 8.71
N SER A 98 1.91 -1.51 7.80
CA SER A 98 0.93 -2.52 8.16
C SER A 98 1.56 -3.84 8.58
N ALA A 99 2.69 -4.24 7.95
CA ALA A 99 3.43 -5.42 8.38
C ALA A 99 3.99 -5.23 9.80
N LEU A 100 4.64 -4.08 10.07
CA LEU A 100 5.13 -3.77 11.42
C LEU A 100 4.02 -3.83 12.45
N GLN A 101 2.93 -3.10 12.23
CA GLN A 101 1.79 -3.04 13.15
C GLN A 101 1.20 -4.41 13.44
N ALA A 102 1.07 -5.25 12.41
CA ALA A 102 0.50 -6.58 12.57
C ALA A 102 1.47 -7.55 13.26
N LEU A 103 2.77 -7.49 12.94
CA LEU A 103 3.76 -8.40 13.53
C LEU A 103 4.12 -8.05 14.96
N GLU A 104 4.13 -6.77 15.35
CA GLU A 104 4.38 -6.32 16.73
C GLU A 104 3.35 -6.84 17.74
N ILE A 105 2.21 -7.38 17.28
CA ILE A 105 1.23 -8.05 18.13
C ILE A 105 1.75 -9.43 18.60
N PHE A 106 2.59 -10.07 17.80
CA PHE A 106 3.02 -11.46 17.99
C PHE A 106 4.50 -11.61 18.26
N LEU A 107 5.33 -10.67 17.80
CA LEU A 107 6.79 -10.73 17.80
C LEU A 107 7.38 -9.48 18.46
N LYS A 108 8.56 -9.63 19.06
CA LYS A 108 9.32 -8.48 19.53
C LYS A 108 9.93 -7.73 18.32
N PRO A 109 10.20 -6.43 18.44
CA PRO A 109 10.81 -5.65 17.36
C PRO A 109 12.13 -6.24 16.81
N SER A 110 12.92 -6.89 17.66
CA SER A 110 14.18 -7.56 17.28
C SER A 110 13.99 -8.86 16.51
N GLU A 111 12.79 -9.42 16.51
CA GLU A 111 12.43 -10.67 15.85
C GLU A 111 11.75 -10.42 14.49
N ILE A 112 11.42 -9.15 14.19
CA ILE A 112 10.78 -8.75 12.94
C ILE A 112 11.83 -8.45 11.89
N SER A 113 11.86 -9.25 10.82
CA SER A 113 12.76 -9.05 9.67
C SER A 113 11.96 -8.56 8.45
N LEU A 114 12.27 -7.35 7.96
CA LEU A 114 11.64 -6.77 6.78
C LEU A 114 12.66 -6.58 5.66
N LYS A 115 12.32 -7.07 4.47
CA LYS A 115 13.13 -6.90 3.26
C LYS A 115 12.46 -5.96 2.28
N PHE A 116 13.13 -4.88 1.91
CA PHE A 116 12.57 -3.93 0.95
C PHE A 116 12.72 -4.44 -0.48
N VAL A 117 11.59 -4.75 -1.12
CA VAL A 117 11.52 -5.29 -2.48
C VAL A 117 10.52 -4.47 -3.29
N GLY A 118 11.00 -3.43 -3.92
CA GLY A 118 10.35 -2.62 -4.95
C GLY A 118 8.83 -2.39 -4.81
N THR A 119 8.14 -2.42 -5.94
CA THR A 119 6.68 -2.27 -6.03
C THR A 119 5.94 -3.53 -5.55
N SER A 120 4.62 -3.42 -5.40
CA SER A 120 3.78 -4.59 -5.06
C SER A 120 3.90 -5.72 -6.09
N TRP A 121 3.97 -5.40 -7.38
CA TRP A 121 4.16 -6.38 -8.43
C TRP A 121 5.57 -6.98 -8.45
N SER A 122 6.61 -6.20 -8.12
CA SER A 122 7.97 -6.73 -7.96
C SER A 122 8.05 -7.74 -6.83
N ARG A 123 7.28 -7.55 -5.75
CA ARG A 123 7.18 -8.52 -4.66
C ARG A 123 6.48 -9.80 -5.09
N VAL A 124 5.42 -9.70 -5.91
CA VAL A 124 4.76 -10.87 -6.51
C VAL A 124 5.75 -11.66 -7.36
N ASP A 125 6.48 -10.98 -8.26
CA ASP A 125 7.53 -11.62 -9.08
C ASP A 125 8.57 -12.35 -8.21
N ALA A 126 9.02 -11.70 -7.12
CA ALA A 126 10.00 -12.28 -6.20
C ALA A 126 9.46 -13.51 -5.45
N ALA A 127 8.18 -13.47 -5.04
CA ALA A 127 7.54 -14.59 -4.34
C ALA A 127 7.33 -15.79 -5.27
N LEU A 128 6.80 -15.58 -6.48
CA LEU A 128 6.62 -16.64 -7.47
C LEU A 128 7.94 -17.25 -7.91
N ALA A 129 9.02 -16.45 -7.96
CA ALA A 129 10.37 -16.92 -8.22
C ALA A 129 11.06 -17.54 -6.99
N LYS A 130 10.38 -17.69 -5.85
CA LYS A 130 10.89 -18.21 -4.57
C LYS A 130 12.13 -17.47 -4.05
N LYS A 131 12.27 -16.17 -4.36
CA LYS A 131 13.37 -15.30 -3.92
C LYS A 131 13.16 -14.71 -2.52
N VAL A 132 11.94 -14.77 -2.02
CA VAL A 132 11.54 -14.30 -0.70
C VAL A 132 10.57 -15.30 -0.05
N PRO A 133 10.71 -15.56 1.26
CA PRO A 133 9.91 -16.57 1.96
C PRO A 133 8.48 -16.08 2.29
N ALA A 134 8.31 -14.77 2.50
CA ALA A 134 7.04 -14.15 2.83
C ALA A 134 6.93 -12.74 2.20
N ILE A 135 5.73 -12.32 1.87
CA ILE A 135 5.50 -10.97 1.32
C ILE A 135 4.25 -10.35 1.91
N ASN A 136 4.24 -9.03 2.06
CA ASN A 136 3.04 -8.26 2.38
C ASN A 136 2.50 -7.61 1.10
N VAL A 137 1.27 -7.96 0.73
CA VAL A 137 0.57 -7.50 -0.47
C VAL A 137 -0.90 -7.22 -0.20
N TRP A 138 -1.56 -6.58 -1.16
CA TRP A 138 -2.97 -6.19 -1.06
C TRP A 138 -3.69 -6.36 -2.39
N GLY A 139 -5.04 -6.28 -2.34
CA GLY A 139 -5.91 -6.22 -3.52
C GLY A 139 -5.61 -7.31 -4.56
N PRO A 140 -5.40 -6.93 -5.83
CA PRO A 140 -5.21 -7.90 -6.92
C PRO A 140 -3.98 -8.79 -6.74
N GLN A 141 -2.90 -8.27 -6.14
CA GLN A 141 -1.70 -9.05 -5.86
C GLN A 141 -1.97 -10.16 -4.84
N LEU A 142 -2.74 -9.83 -3.80
CA LEU A 142 -3.16 -10.80 -2.79
C LEU A 142 -4.02 -11.89 -3.41
N TYR A 143 -5.05 -11.49 -4.16
CA TYR A 143 -5.93 -12.42 -4.86
C TYR A 143 -5.16 -13.35 -5.79
N LEU A 144 -4.27 -12.81 -6.64
CA LEU A 144 -3.46 -13.60 -7.56
C LEU A 144 -2.63 -14.65 -6.82
N LEU A 145 -1.97 -14.29 -5.73
CA LEU A 145 -1.14 -15.23 -4.98
C LEU A 145 -1.95 -16.32 -4.31
N GLU A 146 -3.15 -16.01 -3.82
CA GLU A 146 -4.07 -17.03 -3.31
C GLU A 146 -4.48 -18.03 -4.39
N GLN A 147 -4.77 -17.55 -5.62
CA GLN A 147 -5.03 -18.43 -6.76
C GLN A 147 -3.82 -19.29 -7.14
N LYS A 148 -2.59 -18.82 -6.85
CA LYS A 148 -1.34 -19.58 -7.03
C LYS A 148 -0.98 -20.45 -5.82
N GLY A 149 -1.89 -20.61 -4.85
CA GLY A 149 -1.74 -21.50 -3.71
C GLY A 149 -0.96 -20.91 -2.52
N PHE A 150 -0.76 -19.60 -2.49
CA PHE A 150 -0.21 -18.94 -1.30
C PHE A 150 -1.25 -18.89 -0.17
N ARG A 151 -0.78 -18.91 1.07
CA ARG A 151 -1.61 -18.86 2.27
C ARG A 151 -1.42 -17.54 3.02
N ARG A 152 -2.53 -16.99 3.50
CA ARG A 152 -2.51 -15.85 4.44
C ARG A 152 -2.02 -16.32 5.81
N ILE A 153 -1.10 -15.57 6.41
CA ILE A 153 -0.61 -15.82 7.77
C ILE A 153 -1.19 -14.80 8.74
N VAL A 154 -1.20 -13.53 8.36
CA VAL A 154 -1.79 -12.45 9.17
C VAL A 154 -2.38 -11.37 8.28
N SER A 155 -3.57 -10.87 8.66
CA SER A 155 -4.17 -9.71 8.00
C SER A 155 -3.39 -8.44 8.35
N THR A 156 -3.12 -7.64 7.33
CA THR A 156 -2.43 -6.35 7.46
C THR A 156 -3.27 -5.23 6.84
N THR A 157 -4.59 -5.37 6.88
CA THR A 157 -5.57 -4.42 6.34
C THR A 157 -5.33 -3.00 6.87
N PHE A 158 -5.41 -2.01 5.99
CA PHE A 158 -5.18 -0.62 6.35
C PHE A 158 -6.12 0.34 5.61
N MET A 159 -6.23 1.56 6.13
CA MET A 159 -7.07 2.60 5.56
C MET A 159 -6.32 3.40 4.49
N MET A 160 -7.08 3.82 3.47
CA MET A 160 -6.64 4.78 2.46
C MET A 160 -7.26 6.15 2.76
N ALA A 161 -6.46 7.19 2.61
CA ALA A 161 -6.89 8.56 2.87
C ALA A 161 -6.51 9.48 1.71
N PHE A 162 -7.20 10.62 1.61
CA PHE A 162 -6.86 11.70 0.69
C PHE A 162 -6.02 12.77 1.36
N MET A 163 -5.15 13.37 0.57
CA MET A 163 -4.44 14.59 0.87
C MET A 163 -4.74 15.63 -0.21
N PHE A 164 -5.06 16.84 0.21
CA PHE A 164 -5.28 18.00 -0.63
C PHE A 164 -4.16 19.03 -0.43
N PRO A 165 -3.90 19.93 -1.39
CA PRO A 165 -3.00 21.05 -1.19
C PRO A 165 -3.40 21.92 0.01
N VAL A 166 -2.44 22.59 0.63
CA VAL A 166 -2.70 23.45 1.81
C VAL A 166 -3.63 24.62 1.52
N ASP A 167 -3.67 25.07 0.27
CA ASP A 167 -4.47 26.17 -0.25
C ASP A 167 -5.74 25.71 -1.00
N VAL A 168 -6.14 24.44 -0.83
CA VAL A 168 -7.34 23.93 -1.48
C VAL A 168 -8.60 24.65 -0.98
N GLU A 169 -9.41 25.11 -1.90
CA GLU A 169 -10.73 25.66 -1.57
C GLU A 169 -11.68 24.57 -1.09
N PRO A 170 -12.34 24.72 0.07
CA PRO A 170 -13.25 23.71 0.62
C PRO A 170 -14.35 23.27 -0.35
N GLU A 171 -14.85 24.18 -1.19
CA GLU A 171 -15.85 23.87 -2.21
C GLU A 171 -15.33 22.86 -3.26
N ASN A 172 -14.03 22.91 -3.59
CA ASN A 172 -13.43 21.95 -4.54
C ASN A 172 -13.29 20.57 -3.89
N VAL A 173 -12.97 20.49 -2.60
CA VAL A 173 -12.99 19.22 -1.85
C VAL A 173 -14.38 18.60 -1.88
N ASP A 174 -15.41 19.38 -1.61
CA ASP A 174 -16.81 18.92 -1.65
C ASP A 174 -17.22 18.44 -3.04
N LYS A 175 -16.87 19.17 -4.10
CA LYS A 175 -17.13 18.76 -5.49
C LYS A 175 -16.46 17.42 -5.80
N TYR A 176 -15.21 17.26 -5.40
CA TYR A 176 -14.45 16.02 -5.61
C TYR A 176 -15.10 14.84 -4.87
N LEU A 177 -15.44 15.01 -3.59
CA LEU A 177 -16.08 13.95 -2.81
C LEU A 177 -17.45 13.55 -3.35
N ARG A 178 -18.27 14.53 -3.79
CA ARG A 178 -19.54 14.23 -4.46
C ARG A 178 -19.36 13.46 -5.77
N ALA A 179 -18.33 13.79 -6.56
CA ALA A 179 -18.00 13.06 -7.77
C ALA A 179 -17.61 11.61 -7.49
N LEU A 180 -16.84 11.36 -6.43
CA LEU A 180 -16.48 10.00 -6.00
C LEU A 180 -17.71 9.20 -5.53
N ILE A 181 -18.58 9.79 -4.73
CA ILE A 181 -19.82 9.14 -4.26
C ILE A 181 -20.67 8.74 -5.47
N ARG A 182 -20.82 9.64 -6.45
CA ARG A 182 -21.54 9.35 -7.69
C ARG A 182 -20.89 8.22 -8.49
N ALA A 183 -19.56 8.26 -8.68
CA ALA A 183 -18.82 7.21 -9.37
C ALA A 183 -18.97 5.85 -8.67
N GLN A 184 -18.94 5.81 -7.33
CA GLN A 184 -19.18 4.60 -6.57
C GLN A 184 -20.60 4.06 -6.80
N SER A 185 -21.60 4.92 -6.75
CA SER A 185 -22.99 4.55 -7.02
C SER A 185 -23.16 3.97 -8.43
N ASP A 186 -22.49 4.55 -9.43
CA ASP A 186 -22.52 4.05 -10.82
C ASP A 186 -21.85 2.66 -10.92
N ILE A 187 -20.73 2.45 -10.21
CA ILE A 187 -20.04 1.15 -10.14
C ILE A 187 -20.91 0.10 -9.46
N ASP A 188 -21.56 0.46 -8.34
CA ASP A 188 -22.41 -0.46 -7.57
C ASP A 188 -23.66 -0.88 -8.38
N SER A 189 -24.17 0.02 -9.22
CA SER A 189 -25.35 -0.26 -10.06
C SER A 189 -25.01 -1.10 -11.30
N GLU A 190 -23.82 -0.92 -11.88
CA GLU A 190 -23.38 -1.60 -13.12
C GLU A 190 -21.96 -2.18 -13.00
N PRO A 191 -21.67 -3.08 -12.04
CA PRO A 191 -20.29 -3.51 -11.75
C PRO A 191 -19.59 -4.16 -12.96
N GLU A 192 -20.32 -4.90 -13.78
CA GLU A 192 -19.75 -5.59 -14.97
C GLU A 192 -19.23 -4.58 -16.03
N LYS A 193 -19.87 -3.42 -16.13
CA LYS A 193 -19.44 -2.34 -17.02
C LYS A 193 -18.07 -1.79 -16.66
N TYR A 194 -17.76 -1.75 -15.35
CA TYR A 194 -16.55 -1.12 -14.80
C TYR A 194 -15.41 -2.10 -14.53
N LYS A 195 -15.68 -3.40 -14.34
CA LYS A 195 -14.66 -4.44 -14.09
C LYS A 195 -13.54 -4.45 -15.13
N LYS A 196 -13.86 -4.21 -16.40
CA LYS A 196 -12.88 -4.15 -17.49
C LYS A 196 -11.76 -3.11 -17.26
N TYR A 197 -12.06 -2.02 -16.57
CA TYR A 197 -11.08 -0.98 -16.28
C TYR A 197 -10.08 -1.41 -15.21
N TYR A 198 -10.49 -2.33 -14.33
CA TYR A 198 -9.61 -2.90 -13.33
C TYR A 198 -8.49 -3.75 -13.94
N MET A 199 -8.77 -4.40 -15.05
CA MET A 199 -7.77 -5.21 -15.78
C MET A 199 -6.60 -4.38 -16.32
N VAL A 200 -6.77 -3.06 -16.51
CA VAL A 200 -5.68 -2.17 -16.96
C VAL A 200 -4.58 -2.05 -15.91
N GLU A 201 -4.94 -2.13 -14.63
CA GLU A 201 -4.01 -2.06 -13.49
C GLU A 201 -3.21 -3.36 -13.27
N ILE A 202 -3.66 -4.47 -13.86
CA ILE A 202 -2.98 -5.76 -13.76
C ILE A 202 -1.92 -5.84 -14.87
N PRO A 203 -0.64 -6.12 -14.55
CA PRO A 203 0.38 -6.32 -15.58
C PRO A 203 -0.03 -7.42 -16.57
N GLU A 204 0.27 -7.24 -17.85
CA GLU A 204 -0.14 -8.13 -18.93
C GLU A 204 0.20 -9.60 -18.64
N ARG A 205 1.39 -9.85 -18.07
CA ARG A 205 1.86 -11.20 -17.65
C ARG A 205 0.99 -11.91 -16.60
N TYR A 206 -0.01 -11.24 -16.04
CA TYR A 206 -0.91 -11.75 -14.99
C TYR A 206 -2.40 -11.62 -15.35
N ARG A 207 -2.72 -11.36 -16.61
CA ARG A 207 -4.12 -11.17 -17.06
C ARG A 207 -4.80 -12.47 -17.52
N ASP A 208 -4.07 -13.58 -17.55
CA ASP A 208 -4.57 -14.90 -17.97
C ASP A 208 -5.22 -15.66 -16.80
#